data_9291786268af0eec37c11375d7190187
#
_entry.id   9291786268af0eec37c11375d7190187
#
_cell.length_a   1.000
_cell.length_b   1.000
_cell.length_c   1.000
_cell.angle_alpha   90.00
_cell.angle_beta   90.00
_cell.angle_gamma   90.00
#
_symmetry.space_group_name_H-M   'P 1'
#
loop_
_entity.id
_entity.type
_entity.pdbx_description
1 polymer ?
#
loop_
_entity_poly.entity_id
_entity_poly.type
_entity_poly.pdbx_seq_one_letter_code
_entity_poly.pdbx_strand_id
1 'polypeptide(L)'
;MSALSQLQSTRQAIRFSHTFSHTVCASLAKGMLMGAVALSAPHVHAAWDSYIKGAFGPVVNWPLIPIHVVLLPDGRVLGYGSDGQGNQTGQFTYDVWDPSKGTGADAHLTLPNTTGTDTFCSGQIVLPASGAVLLTGGDKTVNNVRNYSVNDVNLFDYRSSALYSAQQPMAYLRWYPTVLTTAAGEVLVLGGRIDPDTPTPTPEVYTEGSGWRTLSTATSDDAYGLKNWSYPRAWQAPNGKVFVATKWGGTYYLDPAGTGKLEKTSLTLTASDEYLTSVMFTPGKILSLRKLNKAVVIDITGATPKATSVTGVGQDRFHGSATVMADGKVFVSGGSMVSNVANGVAYTAKIWNPANNGWTTAATATKMRLYHSVSLLLPDARVLTAGGGAPGPVINLNAEVYTPPYLYKQDWSGTLAARPSITSAPATATWGQAIPVVANVSGISKVTLVKTGSATHTVDFDQRFMTLNYTASGQNLNVTMPASANVAPPGYYMLFVFNSAGVPSVAKIIRLG
;
A
#
# COMPACT_ATOMS: atom_id res chain seq x y z
N MET A 1 -31.07 -57.03 -19.36
CA MET A 1 -32.54 -56.99 -19.34
C MET A 1 -32.90 -55.54 -19.23
N SER A 2 -33.18 -54.94 -20.38
CA SER A 2 -34.38 -54.44 -21.04
C SER A 2 -35.09 -53.37 -20.22
N ALA A 3 -35.56 -52.22 -20.76
CA ALA A 3 -35.77 -51.70 -22.12
C ALA A 3 -35.99 -50.20 -21.98
N LEU A 4 -35.49 -49.42 -22.84
CA LEU A 4 -36.03 -48.57 -23.92
C LEU A 4 -37.55 -48.24 -23.85
N SER A 5 -37.89 -46.95 -23.95
CA SER A 5 -38.81 -46.38 -24.94
C SER A 5 -38.84 -44.85 -24.84
N GLN A 6 -38.46 -44.26 -25.86
CA GLN A 6 -38.86 -43.16 -26.74
C GLN A 6 -40.30 -42.66 -26.56
N LEU A 7 -40.47 -41.35 -26.71
CA LEU A 7 -41.50 -40.76 -27.60
C LEU A 7 -41.14 -39.33 -28.02
N GLN A 8 -41.27 -39.12 -29.32
CA GLN A 8 -41.00 -37.89 -30.09
C GLN A 8 -42.27 -37.03 -30.24
N SER A 9 -41.98 -35.78 -30.66
CA SER A 9 -42.76 -34.87 -31.54
C SER A 9 -43.92 -34.10 -30.90
N THR A 10 -44.06 -32.80 -31.15
CA THR A 10 -44.50 -32.21 -32.42
C THR A 10 -44.25 -30.70 -32.47
N ARG A 11 -43.83 -30.21 -33.63
CA ARG A 11 -43.75 -28.80 -34.05
C ARG A 11 -45.14 -28.28 -34.39
N GLN A 12 -45.41 -26.99 -34.13
CA GLN A 12 -46.30 -26.20 -35.00
C GLN A 12 -45.85 -24.76 -35.07
N ALA A 13 -45.50 -24.33 -36.29
CA ALA A 13 -45.27 -22.98 -36.73
C ALA A 13 -46.57 -22.35 -37.21
N ILE A 14 -46.85 -21.13 -36.88
CA ILE A 14 -47.88 -20.31 -37.52
C ILE A 14 -47.24 -19.05 -38.03
N ARG A 15 -47.24 -18.94 -39.39
CA ARG A 15 -47.00 -17.71 -40.16
C ARG A 15 -48.33 -16.99 -40.37
N PHE A 16 -48.34 -15.68 -40.22
CA PHE A 16 -49.25 -14.83 -40.94
C PHE A 16 -48.52 -13.62 -41.52
N SER A 17 -48.66 -13.51 -42.84
CA SER A 17 -48.29 -12.36 -43.67
C SER A 17 -49.55 -11.55 -44.01
N HIS A 18 -49.40 -10.22 -44.21
CA HIS A 18 -50.05 -9.36 -45.22
C HIS A 18 -49.97 -7.94 -44.75
N THR A 19 -49.79 -6.91 -45.42
CA THR A 19 -49.51 -6.43 -46.78
C THR A 19 -49.54 -4.88 -46.68
N PHE A 20 -48.80 -4.26 -47.55
CA PHE A 20 -48.63 -2.83 -47.84
C PHE A 20 -49.88 -1.95 -47.78
N SER A 21 -49.69 -0.67 -47.34
CA SER A 21 -50.24 0.49 -48.03
C SER A 21 -49.40 1.73 -47.78
N HIS A 22 -48.98 2.40 -48.85
CA HIS A 22 -48.32 3.69 -48.89
C HIS A 22 -49.37 4.81 -48.75
N THR A 23 -49.05 5.84 -47.92
CA THR A 23 -49.56 7.18 -48.17
C THR A 23 -48.53 8.21 -47.75
N VAL A 24 -48.15 9.05 -48.70
CA VAL A 24 -47.24 10.20 -48.55
C VAL A 24 -48.03 11.36 -47.97
N CYS A 25 -47.51 12.11 -47.01
CA CYS A 25 -47.66 13.57 -46.93
C CYS A 25 -46.74 14.23 -45.92
N ALA A 26 -45.89 15.07 -46.44
CA ALA A 26 -45.44 16.41 -46.03
C ALA A 26 -45.07 16.74 -44.56
N SER A 27 -43.80 17.02 -44.38
CA SER A 27 -43.12 18.12 -43.67
C SER A 27 -43.83 18.84 -42.53
N LEU A 28 -43.26 18.72 -41.33
CA LEU A 28 -43.13 19.81 -40.36
C LEU A 28 -41.93 19.54 -39.45
N ALA A 29 -40.82 20.24 -39.71
CA ALA A 29 -39.67 20.31 -38.85
C ALA A 29 -40.04 21.03 -37.55
N LYS A 30 -40.13 20.30 -36.44
CA LYS A 30 -40.03 20.86 -35.08
C LYS A 30 -38.75 20.33 -34.45
N GLY A 31 -37.78 21.23 -34.31
CA GLY A 31 -36.55 20.98 -33.59
C GLY A 31 -36.85 20.59 -32.13
N MET A 32 -36.65 19.32 -31.80
CA MET A 32 -36.52 18.89 -30.41
C MET A 32 -35.07 19.14 -29.99
N LEU A 33 -34.88 20.20 -29.21
CA LEU A 33 -33.70 20.42 -28.41
C LEU A 33 -33.65 19.27 -27.38
N MET A 34 -32.87 18.20 -27.64
CA MET A 34 -32.55 17.25 -26.62
C MET A 34 -31.59 17.92 -25.63
N GLY A 35 -32.16 18.46 -24.56
CA GLY A 35 -31.41 18.84 -23.40
C GLY A 35 -30.75 17.57 -22.83
N ALA A 36 -29.41 17.44 -22.98
CA ALA A 36 -28.64 16.47 -22.23
C ALA A 36 -28.78 16.84 -20.75
N VAL A 37 -29.66 16.16 -20.04
CA VAL A 37 -29.67 16.15 -18.57
C VAL A 37 -28.40 15.40 -18.19
N ALA A 38 -27.34 16.14 -17.91
CA ALA A 38 -26.19 15.60 -17.20
C ALA A 38 -26.72 15.18 -15.81
N LEU A 39 -26.93 13.90 -15.62
CA LEU A 39 -27.10 13.28 -14.30
C LEU A 39 -25.81 13.53 -13.54
N SER A 40 -25.72 14.66 -12.84
CA SER A 40 -24.70 14.89 -11.83
C SER A 40 -24.87 13.79 -10.77
N ALA A 41 -23.87 12.90 -10.66
CA ALA A 41 -23.81 12.00 -9.53
C ALA A 41 -24.00 12.82 -8.24
N PRO A 42 -24.75 12.31 -7.25
CA PRO A 42 -24.95 13.05 -6.02
C PRO A 42 -23.59 13.30 -5.39
N HIS A 43 -23.15 14.55 -5.34
CA HIS A 43 -22.02 14.94 -4.53
C HIS A 43 -22.44 14.73 -3.08
N VAL A 44 -21.96 13.63 -2.47
CA VAL A 44 -22.04 13.50 -1.01
C VAL A 44 -21.25 14.67 -0.47
N HIS A 45 -21.94 15.72 -0.01
CA HIS A 45 -21.27 16.80 0.70
C HIS A 45 -20.59 16.20 1.93
N ALA A 46 -19.26 16.33 2.00
CA ALA A 46 -18.55 15.99 3.20
C ALA A 46 -19.10 16.81 4.37
N ALA A 47 -19.07 16.21 5.58
CA ALA A 47 -19.58 16.89 6.76
C ALA A 47 -18.82 18.22 7.00
N TRP A 48 -19.48 19.18 7.63
CA TRP A 48 -18.94 20.52 7.93
C TRP A 48 -17.57 20.47 8.65
N ASP A 49 -17.26 19.39 9.41
CA ASP A 49 -16.00 19.20 10.14
C ASP A 49 -14.93 18.41 9.35
N SER A 50 -15.12 18.22 8.03
CA SER A 50 -14.16 17.44 7.20
C SER A 50 -12.76 18.05 7.15
N TYR A 51 -12.62 19.36 7.35
CA TYR A 51 -11.30 20.00 7.45
C TYR A 51 -10.54 19.66 8.76
N ILE A 52 -11.21 19.00 9.72
CA ILE A 52 -10.61 18.48 10.95
C ILE A 52 -10.44 16.96 10.87
N LYS A 53 -11.48 16.26 10.40
CA LYS A 53 -11.59 14.79 10.45
C LYS A 53 -11.30 14.09 9.12
N GLY A 54 -11.29 14.83 8.01
CA GLY A 54 -11.36 14.23 6.69
C GLY A 54 -12.72 13.58 6.45
N ALA A 55 -12.84 12.82 5.38
CA ALA A 55 -14.04 12.04 5.10
C ALA A 55 -13.70 10.76 4.33
N PHE A 56 -14.43 9.67 4.60
CA PHE A 56 -14.44 8.52 3.72
C PHE A 56 -15.41 8.74 2.57
N GLY A 57 -15.01 8.34 1.38
CA GLY A 57 -15.91 8.22 0.22
C GLY A 57 -16.86 7.04 0.39
N PRO A 58 -17.73 6.80 -0.62
CA PRO A 58 -18.63 5.65 -0.61
C PRO A 58 -17.84 4.34 -0.62
N VAL A 59 -18.47 3.28 -0.10
CA VAL A 59 -17.99 1.92 -0.28
C VAL A 59 -18.13 1.54 -1.75
N VAL A 60 -17.03 1.09 -2.35
CA VAL A 60 -16.98 0.69 -3.76
C VAL A 60 -16.58 -0.77 -3.88
N ASN A 61 -17.09 -1.47 -4.88
CA ASN A 61 -16.73 -2.85 -5.16
C ASN A 61 -15.27 -2.95 -5.61
N TRP A 62 -14.62 -4.05 -5.26
CA TRP A 62 -13.25 -4.36 -5.65
C TRP A 62 -13.18 -5.76 -6.23
N PRO A 63 -12.41 -6.01 -7.31
CA PRO A 63 -12.43 -7.29 -8.02
C PRO A 63 -11.98 -8.49 -7.18
N LEU A 64 -11.14 -8.24 -6.17
CA LEU A 64 -10.59 -9.25 -5.26
C LEU A 64 -10.36 -8.60 -3.88
N ILE A 65 -10.02 -9.38 -2.85
CA ILE A 65 -9.49 -8.82 -1.61
C ILE A 65 -8.02 -8.46 -1.87
N PRO A 66 -7.64 -7.17 -1.91
CA PRO A 66 -6.25 -6.77 -2.16
C PRO A 66 -5.45 -6.90 -0.87
N ILE A 67 -5.04 -8.15 -0.55
CA ILE A 67 -4.24 -8.47 0.64
C ILE A 67 -2.87 -7.80 0.56
N HIS A 68 -2.37 -7.67 -0.65
CA HIS A 68 -1.14 -6.98 -1.02
C HIS A 68 -1.46 -5.83 -1.97
N VAL A 69 -0.90 -4.66 -1.72
CA VAL A 69 -1.01 -3.50 -2.61
C VAL A 69 0.33 -2.81 -2.79
N VAL A 70 0.62 -2.37 -4.01
CA VAL A 70 1.85 -1.66 -4.35
C VAL A 70 1.50 -0.44 -5.19
N LEU A 71 1.95 0.75 -4.77
CA LEU A 71 1.88 1.95 -5.60
C LEU A 71 2.97 1.89 -6.67
N LEU A 72 2.56 1.81 -7.93
CA LEU A 72 3.42 1.66 -9.10
C LEU A 72 4.06 3.00 -9.51
N PRO A 73 5.17 2.98 -10.28
CA PRO A 73 5.84 4.19 -10.77
C PRO A 73 4.98 5.13 -11.62
N ASP A 74 3.93 4.62 -12.24
CA ASP A 74 3.00 5.40 -13.06
C ASP A 74 1.75 5.89 -12.29
N GLY A 75 1.68 5.61 -10.99
CA GLY A 75 0.60 6.04 -10.10
C GLY A 75 -0.56 5.07 -9.99
N ARG A 76 -0.57 3.97 -10.75
CA ARG A 76 -1.53 2.88 -10.58
C ARG A 76 -1.19 2.03 -9.37
N VAL A 77 -2.11 1.18 -8.95
CA VAL A 77 -1.98 0.30 -7.79
C VAL A 77 -2.13 -1.15 -8.23
N LEU A 78 -1.09 -1.97 -8.02
CA LEU A 78 -1.18 -3.42 -8.13
C LEU A 78 -1.82 -3.96 -6.85
N GLY A 79 -2.82 -4.86 -6.98
CA GLY A 79 -3.45 -5.55 -5.87
C GLY A 79 -3.60 -7.05 -6.15
N TYR A 80 -3.34 -7.90 -5.14
CA TYR A 80 -3.49 -9.36 -5.28
C TYR A 80 -3.66 -10.03 -3.91
N GLY A 81 -3.95 -11.33 -3.89
CA GLY A 81 -3.96 -12.18 -2.69
C GLY A 81 -5.26 -12.94 -2.44
N SER A 82 -6.35 -12.65 -3.16
CA SER A 82 -7.53 -13.52 -3.20
C SER A 82 -8.01 -13.72 -4.63
N ASP A 83 -8.90 -14.69 -4.84
CA ASP A 83 -9.69 -14.77 -6.05
C ASP A 83 -10.87 -13.76 -6.03
N GLY A 84 -11.67 -13.74 -7.08
CA GLY A 84 -12.84 -12.87 -7.21
C GLY A 84 -14.02 -13.23 -6.28
N GLN A 85 -13.96 -14.34 -5.56
CA GLN A 85 -14.91 -14.76 -4.54
C GLN A 85 -14.41 -14.44 -3.12
N GLY A 86 -13.17 -13.95 -2.99
CA GLY A 86 -12.54 -13.64 -1.72
C GLY A 86 -11.92 -14.86 -1.02
N ASN A 87 -11.66 -15.93 -1.76
CA ASN A 87 -10.91 -17.07 -1.23
C ASN A 87 -9.42 -16.74 -1.16
N GLN A 88 -8.75 -17.29 -0.18
CA GLN A 88 -7.31 -17.14 0.05
C GLN A 88 -6.50 -17.78 -1.08
N THR A 89 -6.05 -17.00 -2.05
CA THR A 89 -5.14 -17.44 -3.12
C THR A 89 -4.67 -16.26 -3.98
N GLY A 90 -3.39 -16.23 -4.34
CA GLY A 90 -2.83 -15.33 -5.36
C GLY A 90 -2.46 -16.08 -6.63
N GLN A 91 -2.96 -17.32 -6.82
CA GLN A 91 -2.60 -18.19 -7.93
C GLN A 91 -3.32 -17.83 -9.22
N PHE A 92 -4.53 -17.27 -9.15
CA PHE A 92 -5.40 -17.17 -10.32
C PHE A 92 -5.45 -15.77 -10.92
N THR A 93 -5.36 -14.72 -10.11
CA THR A 93 -5.64 -13.36 -10.58
C THR A 93 -4.91 -12.30 -9.75
N TYR A 94 -4.69 -11.17 -10.39
CA TYR A 94 -4.29 -9.90 -9.78
C TYR A 94 -5.05 -8.75 -10.46
N ASP A 95 -5.06 -7.59 -9.84
CA ASP A 95 -5.75 -6.40 -10.31
C ASP A 95 -4.81 -5.20 -10.38
N VAL A 96 -4.96 -4.37 -11.41
CA VAL A 96 -4.26 -3.09 -11.55
C VAL A 96 -5.30 -1.99 -11.59
N TRP A 97 -5.40 -1.24 -10.49
CA TRP A 97 -6.33 -0.13 -10.38
C TRP A 97 -5.67 1.20 -10.76
N ASP A 98 -6.38 1.99 -11.56
CA ASP A 98 -5.98 3.35 -11.94
C ASP A 98 -6.81 4.39 -11.16
N PRO A 99 -6.25 4.95 -10.06
CA PRO A 99 -6.99 5.92 -9.24
C PRO A 99 -7.35 7.21 -9.98
N SER A 100 -6.68 7.53 -11.09
CA SER A 100 -6.99 8.72 -11.90
C SER A 100 -8.31 8.59 -12.67
N LYS A 101 -8.77 7.36 -12.90
CA LYS A 101 -10.07 7.04 -13.51
C LYS A 101 -11.21 6.93 -12.49
N GLY A 102 -10.90 7.09 -11.20
CA GLY A 102 -11.88 6.95 -10.12
C GLY A 102 -11.96 5.53 -9.56
N THR A 103 -13.17 5.10 -9.16
CA THR A 103 -13.40 3.83 -8.45
C THR A 103 -14.43 2.94 -9.16
N GLY A 104 -14.77 3.23 -10.40
CA GLY A 104 -15.65 2.41 -11.23
C GLY A 104 -14.93 1.17 -11.80
N ALA A 105 -15.69 0.26 -12.37
CA ALA A 105 -15.16 -0.97 -12.94
C ALA A 105 -14.15 -0.71 -14.08
N ASP A 106 -14.29 0.39 -14.79
CA ASP A 106 -13.39 0.83 -15.88
C ASP A 106 -12.02 1.33 -15.39
N ALA A 107 -11.89 1.56 -14.08
CA ALA A 107 -10.62 1.90 -13.44
C ALA A 107 -9.79 0.65 -13.10
N HIS A 108 -10.33 -0.54 -13.21
CA HIS A 108 -9.71 -1.82 -12.87
C HIS A 108 -9.30 -2.61 -14.13
N LEU A 109 -8.13 -3.21 -14.09
CA LEU A 109 -7.64 -4.17 -15.07
C LEU A 109 -7.29 -5.47 -14.33
N THR A 110 -8.27 -6.35 -14.21
CA THR A 110 -8.10 -7.65 -13.57
C THR A 110 -7.56 -8.67 -14.58
N LEU A 111 -6.42 -9.26 -14.30
CA LEU A 111 -5.66 -10.13 -15.19
C LEU A 111 -5.37 -11.49 -14.55
N PRO A 112 -5.22 -12.55 -15.35
CA PRO A 112 -4.85 -13.86 -14.84
C PRO A 112 -3.38 -13.88 -14.40
N ASN A 113 -3.10 -14.54 -13.27
CA ASN A 113 -1.75 -14.93 -12.89
C ASN A 113 -1.35 -16.20 -13.65
N THR A 114 -0.40 -16.08 -14.56
CA THR A 114 0.08 -17.18 -15.42
C THR A 114 1.44 -17.74 -14.96
N THR A 115 1.96 -17.32 -13.81
CA THR A 115 3.29 -17.74 -13.34
C THR A 115 3.31 -19.15 -12.73
N GLY A 116 2.16 -19.68 -12.34
CA GLY A 116 2.05 -20.93 -11.60
C GLY A 116 2.33 -20.80 -10.10
N THR A 117 2.81 -19.65 -9.63
CA THR A 117 3.05 -19.35 -8.21
C THR A 117 1.77 -18.83 -7.55
N ASP A 118 1.36 -19.41 -6.43
CA ASP A 118 0.39 -18.77 -5.53
C ASP A 118 1.11 -17.64 -4.76
N THR A 119 0.96 -16.40 -5.21
CA THR A 119 1.62 -15.23 -4.64
C THR A 119 1.00 -14.77 -3.31
N PHE A 120 0.02 -15.50 -2.78
CA PHE A 120 -0.55 -15.23 -1.46
C PHE A 120 0.53 -15.24 -0.38
N CYS A 121 0.53 -14.23 0.47
CA CYS A 121 1.50 -14.05 1.56
C CYS A 121 2.98 -14.02 1.13
N SER A 122 3.25 -13.57 -0.10
CA SER A 122 4.59 -13.21 -0.56
C SER A 122 5.09 -11.91 0.08
N GLY A 123 6.35 -11.57 -0.11
CA GLY A 123 6.88 -10.22 0.05
C GLY A 123 6.86 -9.49 -1.29
N GLN A 124 6.58 -8.18 -1.30
CA GLN A 124 6.53 -7.40 -2.55
C GLN A 124 7.14 -6.01 -2.38
N ILE A 125 7.87 -5.53 -3.39
CA ILE A 125 8.49 -4.22 -3.41
C ILE A 125 8.78 -3.73 -4.83
N VAL A 126 8.75 -2.41 -5.04
CA VAL A 126 9.17 -1.81 -6.31
C VAL A 126 10.69 -1.80 -6.42
N LEU A 127 11.23 -2.42 -7.46
CA LEU A 127 12.67 -2.42 -7.76
C LEU A 127 13.14 -1.00 -8.11
N PRO A 128 14.26 -0.54 -7.55
CA PRO A 128 14.68 0.85 -7.66
C PRO A 128 15.15 1.25 -9.07
N ALA A 129 15.67 0.34 -9.86
CA ALA A 129 16.19 0.66 -11.20
C ALA A 129 15.12 0.53 -12.27
N SER A 130 14.48 -0.64 -12.40
CA SER A 130 13.48 -0.90 -13.44
C SER A 130 12.09 -0.37 -13.13
N GLY A 131 11.72 -0.26 -11.85
CA GLY A 131 10.36 0.00 -11.40
C GLY A 131 9.43 -1.21 -11.46
N ALA A 132 9.93 -2.38 -11.84
CA ALA A 132 9.17 -3.62 -11.73
C ALA A 132 8.88 -3.93 -10.26
N VAL A 133 7.78 -4.62 -9.97
CA VAL A 133 7.52 -5.13 -8.61
C VAL A 133 8.13 -6.51 -8.50
N LEU A 134 9.03 -6.67 -7.53
CA LEU A 134 9.58 -7.98 -7.13
C LEU A 134 8.60 -8.61 -6.14
N LEU A 135 8.14 -9.84 -6.42
CA LEU A 135 7.37 -10.68 -5.52
C LEU A 135 8.22 -11.89 -5.12
N THR A 136 8.36 -12.14 -3.82
CA THR A 136 9.26 -13.18 -3.29
C THR A 136 8.50 -14.17 -2.42
N GLY A 137 8.64 -15.45 -2.69
CA GLY A 137 7.95 -16.51 -1.98
C GLY A 137 6.46 -16.59 -2.33
N GLY A 138 5.69 -17.14 -1.44
CA GLY A 138 4.26 -17.36 -1.61
C GLY A 138 3.79 -18.64 -0.94
N ASP A 139 2.56 -19.05 -1.26
CA ASP A 139 1.87 -20.19 -0.66
C ASP A 139 1.94 -21.44 -1.55
N LYS A 140 1.88 -22.58 -0.92
CA LYS A 140 1.75 -23.89 -1.58
C LYS A 140 0.86 -24.80 -0.75
N THR A 141 0.03 -25.56 -1.43
CA THR A 141 -0.76 -26.63 -0.82
C THR A 141 -0.03 -27.96 -0.97
N VAL A 142 0.20 -28.65 0.14
CA VAL A 142 0.80 -29.99 0.16
C VAL A 142 -0.15 -30.92 0.90
N ASN A 143 -0.55 -32.04 0.27
CA ASN A 143 -1.50 -33.01 0.84
C ASN A 143 -2.79 -32.35 1.36
N ASN A 144 -3.36 -31.41 0.61
CA ASN A 144 -4.52 -30.61 0.98
C ASN A 144 -4.33 -29.69 2.21
N VAL A 145 -3.11 -29.51 2.70
CA VAL A 145 -2.76 -28.56 3.75
C VAL A 145 -2.09 -27.34 3.11
N ARG A 146 -2.61 -26.16 3.39
CA ARG A 146 -2.05 -24.87 2.93
C ARG A 146 -0.95 -24.37 3.85
N ASN A 147 -0.36 -23.25 3.44
CA ASN A 147 0.67 -22.50 4.17
C ASN A 147 2.03 -23.19 4.22
N TYR A 148 2.31 -24.08 3.28
CA TYR A 148 3.67 -24.38 2.85
C TYR A 148 4.18 -23.26 1.95
N SER A 149 5.47 -23.09 1.85
CA SER A 149 6.03 -21.99 1.08
C SER A 149 6.70 -22.44 -0.21
N VAL A 150 7.01 -21.46 -1.03
CA VAL A 150 7.84 -21.59 -2.23
C VAL A 150 9.04 -20.63 -2.13
N ASN A 151 10.06 -20.86 -2.94
CA ASN A 151 11.18 -19.94 -3.13
C ASN A 151 11.10 -19.20 -4.46
N ASP A 152 9.94 -19.23 -5.07
CA ASP A 152 9.68 -18.58 -6.36
C ASP A 152 9.89 -17.06 -6.24
N VAL A 153 10.31 -16.49 -7.35
CA VAL A 153 10.44 -15.06 -7.54
C VAL A 153 9.66 -14.68 -8.78
N ASN A 154 8.77 -13.72 -8.65
CA ASN A 154 7.99 -13.21 -9.76
C ASN A 154 8.25 -11.70 -9.92
N LEU A 155 8.11 -11.22 -11.14
CA LEU A 155 8.27 -9.81 -11.50
C LEU A 155 6.99 -9.32 -12.15
N PHE A 156 6.48 -8.19 -11.69
CA PHE A 156 5.39 -7.49 -12.36
C PHE A 156 5.95 -6.25 -13.06
N ASP A 157 5.85 -6.22 -14.39
CA ASP A 157 6.19 -5.02 -15.17
C ASP A 157 4.98 -4.09 -15.28
N TYR A 158 5.08 -2.92 -14.65
CA TYR A 158 3.98 -1.95 -14.66
C TYR A 158 3.69 -1.37 -16.05
N ARG A 159 4.63 -1.37 -16.99
CA ARG A 159 4.44 -0.81 -18.35
C ARG A 159 3.52 -1.69 -19.19
N SER A 160 3.70 -2.99 -19.11
CA SER A 160 2.89 -3.99 -19.81
C SER A 160 1.72 -4.52 -18.96
N SER A 161 1.71 -4.23 -17.65
CA SER A 161 0.81 -4.83 -16.66
C SER A 161 0.91 -6.36 -16.63
N ALA A 162 2.08 -6.91 -16.89
CA ALA A 162 2.32 -8.35 -16.96
C ALA A 162 3.08 -8.87 -15.73
N LEU A 163 2.60 -9.98 -15.18
CA LEU A 163 3.26 -10.76 -14.13
C LEU A 163 3.94 -11.98 -14.78
N TYR A 164 5.22 -12.21 -14.48
CA TYR A 164 6.00 -13.32 -15.02
C TYR A 164 6.99 -13.86 -13.98
N SER A 165 7.36 -15.15 -14.13
CA SER A 165 8.33 -15.79 -13.25
C SER A 165 9.75 -15.33 -13.57
N ALA A 166 10.53 -14.98 -12.54
CA ALA A 166 11.95 -14.73 -12.68
C ALA A 166 12.73 -16.05 -12.84
N GLN A 167 13.87 -16.00 -13.53
CA GLN A 167 14.66 -17.20 -13.79
C GLN A 167 15.44 -17.74 -12.57
N GLN A 168 15.67 -16.88 -11.57
CA GLN A 168 16.47 -17.22 -10.40
C GLN A 168 15.61 -17.19 -9.14
N PRO A 169 15.32 -18.35 -8.54
CA PRO A 169 14.61 -18.41 -7.26
C PRO A 169 15.51 -18.00 -6.09
N MET A 170 14.91 -17.73 -4.94
CA MET A 170 15.63 -17.62 -3.67
C MET A 170 16.29 -18.96 -3.27
N ALA A 171 17.33 -18.93 -2.43
CA ALA A 171 17.88 -20.14 -1.84
C ALA A 171 16.91 -20.78 -0.83
N TYR A 172 16.10 -19.98 -0.14
CA TYR A 172 15.19 -20.44 0.90
C TYR A 172 13.73 -20.22 0.54
N LEU A 173 12.88 -21.18 0.89
CA LEU A 173 11.42 -21.05 0.80
C LEU A 173 10.93 -20.04 1.84
N ARG A 174 9.95 -19.18 1.46
CA ARG A 174 9.43 -18.14 2.35
C ARG A 174 7.95 -17.93 2.19
N TRP A 175 7.24 -18.02 3.30
CA TRP A 175 5.86 -17.56 3.48
C TRP A 175 5.85 -16.49 4.55
N TYR A 176 5.29 -15.30 4.29
CA TYR A 176 5.35 -14.09 5.13
C TYR A 176 6.76 -13.45 5.28
N PRO A 177 7.57 -13.34 4.23
CA PRO A 177 8.84 -12.64 4.33
C PRO A 177 8.64 -11.13 4.34
N THR A 178 9.50 -10.41 5.06
CA THR A 178 9.67 -8.96 4.91
C THR A 178 10.63 -8.66 3.77
N VAL A 179 10.31 -7.65 2.98
CA VAL A 179 11.20 -7.11 1.94
C VAL A 179 11.40 -5.61 2.16
N LEU A 180 12.59 -5.11 1.87
CA LEU A 180 12.87 -3.67 1.91
C LEU A 180 14.03 -3.30 0.99
N THR A 181 14.02 -2.07 0.47
CA THR A 181 15.15 -1.53 -0.30
C THR A 181 16.23 -1.01 0.64
N THR A 182 17.47 -1.49 0.46
CA THR A 182 18.65 -1.00 1.20
C THR A 182 19.20 0.29 0.58
N ALA A 183 20.08 0.97 1.30
CA ALA A 183 20.79 2.13 0.78
C ALA A 183 21.66 1.82 -0.46
N ALA A 184 22.11 0.57 -0.61
CA ALA A 184 22.85 0.11 -1.77
C ALA A 184 21.98 -0.13 -3.02
N GLY A 185 20.64 -0.01 -2.89
CA GLY A 185 19.70 -0.32 -3.97
C GLY A 185 19.40 -1.80 -4.13
N GLU A 186 19.88 -2.63 -3.22
CA GLU A 186 19.56 -4.05 -3.14
C GLU A 186 18.22 -4.25 -2.41
N VAL A 187 17.53 -5.34 -2.68
CA VAL A 187 16.34 -5.76 -1.92
C VAL A 187 16.75 -6.80 -0.90
N LEU A 188 16.63 -6.47 0.37
CA LEU A 188 16.78 -7.40 1.48
C LEU A 188 15.48 -8.16 1.71
N VAL A 189 15.58 -9.50 1.83
CA VAL A 189 14.47 -10.40 2.18
C VAL A 189 14.81 -11.12 3.46
N LEU A 190 13.94 -11.04 4.46
CA LEU A 190 14.20 -11.65 5.77
C LEU A 190 12.93 -12.25 6.40
N GLY A 191 13.12 -13.27 7.24
CA GLY A 191 12.03 -14.00 7.88
C GLY A 191 11.23 -14.86 6.90
N GLY A 192 9.99 -15.11 7.26
CA GLY A 192 9.15 -16.11 6.65
C GLY A 192 9.37 -17.49 7.23
N ARG A 193 8.62 -18.46 6.74
CA ARG A 193 8.74 -19.88 7.13
C ARG A 193 8.65 -20.80 5.92
N ILE A 194 9.20 -22.01 6.05
CA ILE A 194 9.21 -23.07 5.03
C ILE A 194 7.89 -23.84 5.05
N ASP A 195 7.46 -24.21 6.24
CA ASP A 195 6.24 -24.95 6.54
C ASP A 195 5.65 -24.45 7.89
N PRO A 196 4.53 -25.01 8.39
CA PRO A 196 3.92 -24.56 9.65
C PRO A 196 4.86 -24.47 10.86
N ASP A 197 5.91 -25.28 10.92
CA ASP A 197 6.78 -25.44 12.08
C ASP A 197 8.20 -24.90 11.88
N THR A 198 8.62 -24.70 10.63
CA THR A 198 10.02 -24.38 10.29
C THR A 198 10.17 -22.94 9.79
N PRO A 199 10.73 -22.01 10.58
CA PRO A 199 11.03 -20.66 10.14
C PRO A 199 12.22 -20.61 9.16
N THR A 200 12.37 -19.48 8.48
CA THR A 200 13.53 -19.18 7.62
C THR A 200 14.39 -18.09 8.27
N PRO A 201 15.36 -18.44 9.11
CA PRO A 201 16.13 -17.48 9.91
C PRO A 201 17.33 -16.86 9.18
N THR A 202 17.59 -17.22 7.92
CA THR A 202 18.72 -16.71 7.13
C THR A 202 18.24 -15.69 6.10
N PRO A 203 18.66 -14.41 6.16
CA PRO A 203 18.27 -13.40 5.17
C PRO A 203 18.98 -13.61 3.83
N GLU A 204 18.38 -13.04 2.78
CA GLU A 204 18.92 -12.99 1.42
C GLU A 204 18.81 -11.58 0.86
N VAL A 205 19.67 -11.28 -0.08
CA VAL A 205 19.69 -9.99 -0.81
C VAL A 205 19.57 -10.26 -2.30
N TYR A 206 18.65 -9.56 -2.94
CA TYR A 206 18.50 -9.53 -4.39
C TYR A 206 19.10 -8.24 -4.95
N THR A 207 20.00 -8.37 -5.92
CA THR A 207 20.52 -7.26 -6.71
C THR A 207 19.99 -7.37 -8.13
N GLU A 208 19.29 -6.34 -8.58
CA GLU A 208 18.71 -6.31 -9.93
C GLU A 208 19.80 -6.49 -10.99
N GLY A 209 19.61 -7.47 -11.87
CA GLY A 209 20.58 -7.85 -12.90
C GLY A 209 21.72 -8.77 -12.43
N SER A 210 21.90 -8.97 -11.12
CA SER A 210 22.97 -9.83 -10.57
C SER A 210 22.44 -11.06 -9.82
N GLY A 211 21.16 -11.03 -9.37
CA GLY A 211 20.52 -12.15 -8.68
C GLY A 211 20.70 -12.15 -7.16
N TRP A 212 20.75 -13.32 -6.56
CA TRP A 212 20.64 -13.53 -5.11
C TRP A 212 21.99 -13.76 -4.42
N ARG A 213 22.08 -13.26 -3.18
CA ARG A 213 23.19 -13.46 -2.25
C ARG A 213 22.64 -13.77 -0.86
N THR A 214 23.13 -14.87 -0.26
CA THR A 214 22.74 -15.29 1.09
C THR A 214 23.57 -14.57 2.15
N LEU A 215 22.92 -14.07 3.21
CA LEU A 215 23.59 -13.46 4.35
C LEU A 215 23.84 -14.52 5.44
N SER A 216 24.70 -15.49 5.17
CA SER A 216 24.90 -16.70 5.97
C SER A 216 25.41 -16.43 7.40
N THR A 217 26.11 -15.30 7.63
CA THR A 217 26.61 -14.94 8.97
C THR A 217 25.65 -14.02 9.74
N ALA A 218 24.48 -13.71 9.15
CA ALA A 218 23.41 -12.96 9.79
C ALA A 218 22.19 -13.83 10.13
N THR A 219 22.33 -15.15 10.11
CA THR A 219 21.26 -16.09 10.51
C THR A 219 20.90 -15.87 11.99
N SER A 220 19.60 -15.78 12.29
CA SER A 220 19.14 -15.55 13.67
C SER A 220 17.68 -15.96 13.88
N ASP A 221 17.47 -16.92 14.77
CA ASP A 221 16.14 -17.28 15.24
C ASP A 221 15.51 -16.18 16.10
N ASP A 222 16.30 -15.48 16.89
CA ASP A 222 15.81 -14.43 17.78
C ASP A 222 15.33 -13.18 17.03
N ALA A 223 15.99 -12.83 15.93
CA ALA A 223 15.66 -11.61 15.19
C ALA A 223 14.51 -11.81 14.21
N TYR A 224 14.49 -12.89 13.47
CA TYR A 224 13.54 -13.12 12.36
C TYR A 224 13.26 -14.61 12.06
N GLY A 225 13.65 -15.52 12.94
CA GLY A 225 13.23 -16.93 12.94
C GLY A 225 12.25 -17.23 14.08
N LEU A 226 12.01 -18.49 14.41
CA LEU A 226 11.14 -18.98 15.48
C LEU A 226 9.87 -18.13 15.65
N LYS A 227 9.76 -17.38 16.75
CA LYS A 227 8.59 -16.57 17.10
C LYS A 227 8.51 -15.23 16.37
N ASN A 228 9.50 -14.85 15.57
CA ASN A 228 9.60 -13.56 14.88
C ASN A 228 9.60 -13.68 13.35
N TRP A 229 9.26 -14.84 12.79
CA TRP A 229 9.33 -15.12 11.35
C TRP A 229 8.31 -14.35 10.51
N SER A 230 7.13 -14.03 11.06
CA SER A 230 6.01 -13.44 10.33
C SER A 230 6.23 -11.94 10.09
N TYR A 231 6.49 -11.53 8.85
CA TYR A 231 6.75 -10.15 8.46
C TYR A 231 7.57 -9.37 9.51
N PRO A 232 8.82 -9.78 9.80
CA PRO A 232 9.68 -9.10 10.77
C PRO A 232 9.73 -7.60 10.51
N ARG A 233 9.62 -6.78 11.54
CA ARG A 233 9.64 -5.31 11.40
C ARG A 233 11.07 -4.83 11.16
N ALA A 234 11.34 -4.32 9.96
CA ALA A 234 12.69 -3.89 9.57
C ALA A 234 12.64 -2.60 8.72
N TRP A 235 13.67 -1.76 8.87
CA TRP A 235 13.76 -0.48 8.16
C TRP A 235 15.22 -0.13 7.86
N GLN A 236 15.48 0.45 6.68
CA GLN A 236 16.76 1.07 6.38
C GLN A 236 17.00 2.24 7.35
N ALA A 237 18.06 2.18 8.11
CA ALA A 237 18.45 3.19 9.08
C ALA A 237 19.43 4.21 8.48
N PRO A 238 19.47 5.45 9.03
CA PRO A 238 20.40 6.50 8.57
C PRO A 238 21.89 6.16 8.72
N ASN A 239 22.24 5.20 9.58
CA ASN A 239 23.61 4.72 9.77
C ASN A 239 24.07 3.70 8.69
N GLY A 240 23.25 3.44 7.67
CA GLY A 240 23.54 2.51 6.57
C GLY A 240 23.15 1.06 6.83
N LYS A 241 22.85 0.68 8.08
CA LYS A 241 22.38 -0.65 8.44
C LYS A 241 20.86 -0.77 8.37
N VAL A 242 20.34 -1.98 8.48
CA VAL A 242 18.91 -2.25 8.63
C VAL A 242 18.59 -2.46 10.10
N PHE A 243 17.67 -1.67 10.63
CA PHE A 243 17.17 -1.84 12.00
C PHE A 243 16.03 -2.85 12.02
N VAL A 244 16.11 -3.81 12.93
CA VAL A 244 15.07 -4.84 13.13
C VAL A 244 14.51 -4.72 14.54
N ALA A 245 13.18 -4.72 14.66
CA ALA A 245 12.46 -4.69 15.93
C ALA A 245 11.52 -5.89 16.04
N THR A 246 11.75 -6.75 17.02
CA THR A 246 10.95 -7.95 17.22
C THR A 246 9.67 -7.67 18.02
N LYS A 247 8.67 -8.54 17.89
CA LYS A 247 7.44 -8.44 18.67
C LYS A 247 7.69 -8.64 20.18
N TRP A 248 8.73 -9.35 20.55
CA TRP A 248 9.12 -9.56 21.96
C TRP A 248 9.97 -8.43 22.54
N GLY A 249 10.32 -7.43 21.73
CA GLY A 249 11.02 -6.23 22.15
C GLY A 249 12.53 -6.23 21.91
N GLY A 250 13.13 -7.33 21.46
CA GLY A 250 14.53 -7.34 21.04
C GLY A 250 14.73 -6.45 19.81
N THR A 251 15.87 -5.75 19.75
CA THR A 251 16.21 -4.90 18.60
C THR A 251 17.62 -5.19 18.11
N TYR A 252 17.82 -5.08 16.80
CA TYR A 252 19.06 -5.45 16.13
C TYR A 252 19.40 -4.47 15.02
N TYR A 253 20.69 -4.40 14.67
CA TYR A 253 21.17 -3.87 13.41
C TYR A 253 21.72 -4.98 12.53
N LEU A 254 21.23 -5.08 11.31
CA LEU A 254 21.73 -5.96 10.26
C LEU A 254 22.53 -5.13 9.25
N ASP A 255 23.81 -5.41 9.09
CA ASP A 255 24.62 -4.93 7.97
C ASP A 255 24.49 -5.96 6.83
N PRO A 256 23.91 -5.60 5.68
CA PRO A 256 23.69 -6.52 4.56
C PRO A 256 24.93 -6.73 3.68
N ALA A 257 26.06 -6.09 3.96
CA ALA A 257 27.27 -6.23 3.17
C ALA A 257 27.89 -7.64 3.27
N GLY A 258 28.49 -8.13 2.19
CA GLY A 258 29.15 -9.44 2.16
C GLY A 258 28.22 -10.60 2.54
N THR A 259 28.58 -11.39 3.53
CA THR A 259 27.76 -12.49 4.07
C THR A 259 26.82 -12.05 5.19
N GLY A 260 26.75 -10.74 5.47
CA GLY A 260 25.90 -10.11 6.48
C GLY A 260 26.53 -10.11 7.87
N LYS A 261 26.09 -9.15 8.71
CA LYS A 261 26.45 -9.09 10.13
C LYS A 261 25.25 -8.63 10.94
N LEU A 262 24.82 -9.41 11.93
CA LEU A 262 23.73 -9.05 12.83
C LEU A 262 24.29 -8.70 14.21
N GLU A 263 23.89 -7.55 14.75
CA GLU A 263 24.30 -7.06 16.05
C GLU A 263 23.06 -6.71 16.89
N LYS A 264 22.93 -7.33 18.06
CA LYS A 264 21.88 -7.00 19.03
C LYS A 264 22.17 -5.63 19.64
N THR A 265 21.17 -4.77 19.73
CA THR A 265 21.31 -3.44 20.39
C THR A 265 20.98 -3.53 21.89
N SER A 266 21.29 -2.50 22.63
CA SER A 266 20.92 -2.39 24.05
C SER A 266 19.45 -2.01 24.27
N LEU A 267 18.73 -1.57 23.22
CA LEU A 267 17.33 -1.16 23.33
C LEU A 267 16.42 -2.39 23.44
N THR A 268 15.62 -2.42 24.50
CA THR A 268 14.52 -3.38 24.65
C THR A 268 13.19 -2.63 24.67
N LEU A 269 12.25 -3.03 23.81
CA LEU A 269 10.91 -2.48 23.72
C LEU A 269 9.93 -3.30 24.58
N THR A 270 8.79 -2.73 24.94
CA THR A 270 7.68 -3.52 25.48
C THR A 270 7.16 -4.48 24.43
N ALA A 271 6.56 -5.59 24.84
CA ALA A 271 6.01 -6.58 23.90
C ALA A 271 4.96 -5.98 22.96
N SER A 272 4.93 -6.45 21.74
CA SER A 272 3.95 -6.13 20.71
C SER A 272 3.33 -7.41 20.17
N ASP A 273 2.77 -7.32 18.98
CA ASP A 273 2.23 -8.42 18.21
C ASP A 273 2.59 -8.22 16.74
N GLU A 274 2.69 -9.29 15.97
CA GLU A 274 2.89 -9.20 14.52
C GLU A 274 1.75 -8.49 13.79
N TYR A 275 0.60 -8.40 14.42
CA TYR A 275 -0.59 -7.76 13.86
C TYR A 275 -0.84 -6.35 14.39
N LEU A 276 0.09 -5.78 15.15
CA LEU A 276 0.11 -4.37 15.53
C LEU A 276 1.09 -3.61 14.62
N THR A 277 0.60 -2.50 14.06
CA THR A 277 1.33 -1.76 13.04
C THR A 277 2.50 -0.96 13.59
N SER A 278 3.53 -0.82 12.76
CA SER A 278 4.66 0.08 12.98
C SER A 278 5.05 0.72 11.65
N VAL A 279 5.34 2.03 11.64
CA VAL A 279 5.66 2.77 10.42
C VAL A 279 6.78 3.78 10.65
N MET A 280 7.74 3.85 9.71
CA MET A 280 8.75 4.90 9.70
C MET A 280 8.14 6.18 9.12
N PHE A 281 7.79 7.14 9.97
CA PHE A 281 7.15 8.38 9.55
C PHE A 281 8.13 9.46 9.08
N THR A 282 9.40 9.34 9.42
CA THR A 282 10.51 10.11 8.87
C THR A 282 11.78 9.29 9.00
N PRO A 283 12.84 9.50 8.19
CA PRO A 283 14.06 8.70 8.25
C PRO A 283 14.60 8.58 9.67
N GLY A 284 14.74 7.34 10.12
CA GLY A 284 15.23 7.01 11.46
C GLY A 284 14.25 7.20 12.61
N LYS A 285 12.97 7.53 12.36
CA LYS A 285 11.95 7.60 13.43
C LYS A 285 10.73 6.77 13.08
N ILE A 286 10.36 5.88 13.98
CA ILE A 286 9.33 4.87 13.78
C ILE A 286 8.26 5.02 14.86
N LEU A 287 7.00 5.21 14.46
CA LEU A 287 5.86 5.04 15.34
C LEU A 287 5.52 3.55 15.41
N SER A 288 5.50 2.97 16.60
CA SER A 288 5.17 1.56 16.83
C SER A 288 4.04 1.45 17.84
N LEU A 289 2.92 0.87 17.42
CA LEU A 289 1.83 0.49 18.31
C LEU A 289 2.21 -0.81 19.02
N ARG A 290 1.94 -0.87 20.32
CA ARG A 290 2.30 -1.99 21.19
C ARG A 290 1.05 -2.47 21.92
N LYS A 291 1.07 -3.68 22.47
CA LYS A 291 -0.06 -4.24 23.25
C LYS A 291 -0.50 -3.33 24.39
N LEU A 292 -1.75 -3.46 24.79
CA LEU A 292 -2.38 -2.70 25.89
C LEU A 292 -2.45 -1.19 25.58
N ASN A 293 -2.79 -0.87 24.34
CA ASN A 293 -2.92 0.50 23.85
C ASN A 293 -1.66 1.37 24.12
N LYS A 294 -0.48 0.76 24.16
CA LYS A 294 0.78 1.48 24.27
C LYS A 294 1.25 1.89 22.87
N ALA A 295 2.01 2.97 22.81
CA ALA A 295 2.70 3.42 21.61
C ALA A 295 4.07 3.98 21.99
N VAL A 296 5.04 3.77 21.11
CA VAL A 296 6.40 4.30 21.26
C VAL A 296 6.88 4.93 19.97
N VAL A 297 7.67 5.97 20.07
CA VAL A 297 8.51 6.47 18.98
C VAL A 297 9.90 5.89 19.18
N ILE A 298 10.35 5.08 18.23
CA ILE A 298 11.71 4.54 18.20
C ILE A 298 12.55 5.51 17.36
N ASP A 299 13.65 5.99 17.95
CA ASP A 299 14.61 6.90 17.32
C ASP A 299 15.92 6.16 17.07
N ILE A 300 16.25 5.96 15.80
CA ILE A 300 17.47 5.30 15.31
C ILE A 300 18.36 6.27 14.52
N THR A 301 18.19 7.58 14.72
CA THR A 301 19.03 8.61 14.07
C THR A 301 20.41 8.73 14.69
N GLY A 302 20.54 8.37 15.98
CA GLY A 302 21.80 8.40 16.71
C GLY A 302 22.57 7.08 16.67
N ALA A 303 23.74 7.08 17.27
CA ALA A 303 24.60 5.88 17.37
C ALA A 303 23.92 4.73 18.15
N THR A 304 23.10 5.05 19.15
CA THR A 304 22.36 4.09 19.96
C THR A 304 20.87 4.32 19.78
N PRO A 305 20.07 3.30 19.42
CA PRO A 305 18.63 3.42 19.29
C PRO A 305 17.98 3.72 20.64
N LYS A 306 16.94 4.56 20.62
CA LYS A 306 16.16 4.97 21.79
C LYS A 306 14.68 4.79 21.52
N ALA A 307 13.88 4.64 22.58
CA ALA A 307 12.43 4.62 22.46
C ALA A 307 11.82 5.56 23.50
N THR A 308 10.85 6.35 23.07
CA THR A 308 10.08 7.25 23.92
C THR A 308 8.62 6.83 23.88
N SER A 309 8.02 6.63 25.05
CA SER A 309 6.59 6.35 25.14
C SER A 309 5.79 7.58 24.70
N VAL A 310 4.75 7.35 23.91
CA VAL A 310 3.79 8.36 23.48
C VAL A 310 2.37 7.86 23.80
N THR A 311 1.40 8.77 23.74
CA THR A 311 0.00 8.40 23.94
C THR A 311 -0.44 7.33 22.96
N GLY A 312 -1.13 6.29 23.43
CA GLY A 312 -1.69 5.24 22.59
C GLY A 312 -2.85 5.73 21.74
N VAL A 313 -3.23 4.93 20.74
CA VAL A 313 -4.24 5.29 19.72
C VAL A 313 -5.70 5.24 20.22
N GLY A 314 -5.90 4.89 21.49
CA GLY A 314 -7.21 4.80 22.16
C GLY A 314 -7.66 3.38 22.48
N GLN A 315 -7.20 2.39 21.74
CA GLN A 315 -7.43 0.95 21.97
C GLN A 315 -6.38 0.14 21.21
N ASP A 316 -6.26 -1.14 21.50
CA ASP A 316 -5.51 -2.05 20.65
C ASP A 316 -6.20 -2.14 19.27
N ARG A 317 -5.40 -2.18 18.22
CA ARG A 317 -5.85 -2.25 16.83
C ARG A 317 -5.14 -3.39 16.10
N PHE A 318 -5.42 -4.61 16.53
CA PHE A 318 -4.93 -5.79 15.80
C PHE A 318 -5.45 -5.76 14.37
N HIS A 319 -4.55 -5.97 13.41
CA HIS A 319 -4.82 -5.86 11.96
C HIS A 319 -5.19 -4.45 11.47
N GLY A 320 -4.97 -3.42 12.28
CA GLY A 320 -5.05 -2.03 11.81
C GLY A 320 -3.83 -1.66 10.98
N SER A 321 -3.99 -0.72 10.06
CA SER A 321 -2.93 -0.22 9.19
C SER A 321 -2.54 1.22 9.54
N ALA A 322 -1.26 1.56 9.34
CA ALA A 322 -0.75 2.92 9.46
C ALA A 322 -0.15 3.38 8.14
N THR A 323 -0.54 4.58 7.69
CA THR A 323 -0.07 5.19 6.43
C THR A 323 0.46 6.59 6.69
N VAL A 324 1.67 6.88 6.24
CA VAL A 324 2.22 8.23 6.29
C VAL A 324 1.59 9.06 5.18
N MET A 325 0.94 10.18 5.57
CA MET A 325 0.26 11.06 4.62
C MET A 325 1.20 12.08 3.98
N ALA A 326 0.71 12.80 2.96
CA ALA A 326 1.47 13.78 2.22
C ALA A 326 2.04 14.92 3.08
N ASP A 327 1.42 15.24 4.22
CA ASP A 327 1.85 16.26 5.18
C ASP A 327 2.81 15.74 6.27
N GLY A 328 3.04 14.42 6.33
CA GLY A 328 3.92 13.75 7.28
C GLY A 328 3.22 13.24 8.55
N LYS A 329 1.92 13.47 8.68
CA LYS A 329 1.14 12.84 9.75
C LYS A 329 0.85 11.38 9.42
N VAL A 330 0.55 10.59 10.44
CA VAL A 330 0.27 9.15 10.30
C VAL A 330 -1.22 8.90 10.48
N PHE A 331 -1.85 8.39 9.43
CA PHE A 331 -3.23 7.93 9.44
C PHE A 331 -3.28 6.47 9.91
N VAL A 332 -4.10 6.16 10.91
CA VAL A 332 -4.29 4.81 11.45
C VAL A 332 -5.76 4.43 11.32
N SER A 333 -6.02 3.37 10.58
CA SER A 333 -7.38 2.89 10.27
C SER A 333 -7.55 1.41 10.55
N GLY A 334 -8.79 1.00 10.79
CA GLY A 334 -9.15 -0.40 11.00
C GLY A 334 -8.59 -1.01 12.29
N GLY A 335 -8.64 -2.33 12.34
CA GLY A 335 -8.27 -3.13 13.48
C GLY A 335 -9.40 -3.37 14.48
N SER A 336 -9.15 -4.26 15.43
CA SER A 336 -10.05 -4.59 16.54
C SER A 336 -9.27 -4.86 17.82
N MET A 337 -9.96 -4.90 18.95
CA MET A 337 -9.34 -5.17 20.25
C MET A 337 -8.92 -6.64 20.41
N VAL A 338 -9.49 -7.52 19.61
CA VAL A 338 -9.16 -8.95 19.58
C VAL A 338 -8.76 -9.32 18.16
N SER A 339 -7.63 -10.00 18.00
CA SER A 339 -7.06 -10.37 16.70
C SER A 339 -8.08 -11.10 15.82
N ASN A 340 -8.37 -10.53 14.65
CA ASN A 340 -9.29 -11.02 13.63
C ASN A 340 -10.69 -11.42 14.11
N VAL A 341 -11.21 -10.72 15.13
CA VAL A 341 -12.54 -10.92 15.69
C VAL A 341 -13.31 -9.60 15.67
N ALA A 342 -14.61 -9.64 15.37
CA ALA A 342 -15.48 -8.47 15.38
C ALA A 342 -15.85 -8.02 16.81
N ASN A 343 -14.81 -7.78 17.62
CA ASN A 343 -14.92 -7.28 19.00
C ASN A 343 -14.06 -6.02 19.16
N GLY A 344 -14.69 -4.90 19.52
CA GLY A 344 -14.01 -3.61 19.62
C GLY A 344 -13.45 -3.14 18.28
N VAL A 345 -14.20 -3.33 17.18
CA VAL A 345 -13.79 -2.90 15.84
C VAL A 345 -13.62 -1.38 15.79
N ALA A 346 -12.49 -0.94 15.31
CA ALA A 346 -12.14 0.47 15.17
C ALA A 346 -12.57 1.01 13.81
N TYR A 347 -13.84 1.35 13.65
CA TYR A 347 -14.36 2.03 12.45
C TYR A 347 -13.83 3.46 12.33
N THR A 348 -13.69 4.18 13.45
CA THR A 348 -13.19 5.55 13.49
C THR A 348 -11.68 5.56 13.37
N ALA A 349 -11.17 6.21 12.32
CA ALA A 349 -9.74 6.36 12.10
C ALA A 349 -9.14 7.42 13.06
N LYS A 350 -7.82 7.41 13.18
CA LYS A 350 -7.05 8.36 13.97
C LYS A 350 -5.90 8.93 13.14
N ILE A 351 -5.53 10.17 13.39
CA ILE A 351 -4.37 10.82 12.80
C ILE A 351 -3.40 11.20 13.91
N TRP A 352 -2.19 10.66 13.84
CA TRP A 352 -1.11 11.02 14.74
C TRP A 352 -0.25 12.13 14.15
N ASN A 353 0.05 13.15 14.96
CA ASN A 353 0.90 14.26 14.57
C ASN A 353 2.28 14.13 15.22
N PRO A 354 3.36 13.90 14.44
CA PRO A 354 4.71 13.76 14.98
C PRO A 354 5.26 15.03 15.64
N ALA A 355 4.70 16.21 15.34
CA ALA A 355 5.19 17.47 15.91
C ALA A 355 4.87 17.62 17.39
N ASN A 356 3.79 17.00 17.87
CA ASN A 356 3.34 17.10 19.27
C ASN A 356 2.99 15.75 19.90
N ASN A 357 3.21 14.63 19.18
CA ASN A 357 2.84 13.27 19.57
C ASN A 357 1.34 13.09 19.91
N GLY A 358 0.49 13.98 19.38
CA GLY A 358 -0.94 14.00 19.66
C GLY A 358 -1.76 13.24 18.62
N TRP A 359 -2.93 12.75 19.05
CA TRP A 359 -3.91 12.09 18.21
C TRP A 359 -5.12 12.97 17.94
N THR A 360 -5.52 13.06 16.68
CA THR A 360 -6.80 13.66 16.27
C THR A 360 -7.74 12.53 15.83
N THR A 361 -9.00 12.62 16.25
CA THR A 361 -10.05 11.71 15.77
C THR A 361 -10.38 12.07 14.33
N ALA A 362 -10.26 11.11 13.43
CA ALA A 362 -10.60 11.23 12.01
C ALA A 362 -12.03 10.72 11.74
N ALA A 363 -12.44 10.68 10.47
CA ALA A 363 -13.74 10.19 10.07
C ALA A 363 -13.92 8.69 10.37
N THR A 364 -15.17 8.25 10.38
CA THR A 364 -15.56 6.86 10.62
C THR A 364 -15.81 6.15 9.30
N ALA A 365 -15.14 5.03 9.07
CA ALA A 365 -15.33 4.15 7.93
C ALA A 365 -16.66 3.37 8.05
N THR A 366 -17.22 2.96 6.92
CA THR A 366 -18.44 2.14 6.88
C THR A 366 -18.14 0.66 7.08
N LYS A 367 -16.98 0.20 6.57
CA LYS A 367 -16.59 -1.22 6.60
C LYS A 367 -15.53 -1.49 7.65
N MET A 368 -15.67 -2.62 8.35
CA MET A 368 -14.59 -3.09 9.22
C MET A 368 -13.40 -3.52 8.36
N ARG A 369 -12.19 -3.15 8.79
CA ARG A 369 -10.93 -3.52 8.16
C ARG A 369 -10.10 -4.27 9.18
N LEU A 370 -10.04 -5.60 9.04
CA LEU A 370 -9.31 -6.51 9.92
C LEU A 370 -8.21 -7.25 9.13
N TYR A 371 -7.95 -8.51 9.46
CA TYR A 371 -6.93 -9.32 8.80
C TYR A 371 -7.06 -9.28 7.28
N HIS A 372 -5.93 -9.09 6.57
CA HIS A 372 -5.86 -8.91 5.13
C HIS A 372 -6.50 -7.60 4.60
N SER A 373 -6.69 -6.61 5.47
CA SER A 373 -6.96 -5.25 5.00
C SER A 373 -5.67 -4.47 4.83
N VAL A 374 -5.72 -3.48 3.95
CA VAL A 374 -4.59 -2.60 3.61
C VAL A 374 -4.97 -1.14 3.65
N SER A 375 -3.95 -0.29 3.76
CA SER A 375 -4.06 1.17 3.64
C SER A 375 -2.85 1.70 2.89
N LEU A 376 -3.07 2.61 1.90
CA LEU A 376 -2.03 3.08 0.99
C LEU A 376 -2.24 4.55 0.61
N LEU A 377 -1.19 5.38 0.70
CA LEU A 377 -1.21 6.76 0.20
C LEU A 377 -1.23 6.76 -1.34
N LEU A 378 -2.16 7.53 -1.90
CA LEU A 378 -2.33 7.68 -3.34
C LEU A 378 -1.63 8.94 -3.87
N PRO A 379 -1.31 9.02 -5.17
CA PRO A 379 -0.69 10.20 -5.77
C PRO A 379 -1.49 11.49 -5.60
N ASP A 380 -2.81 11.40 -5.49
CA ASP A 380 -3.68 12.54 -5.24
C ASP A 380 -3.78 12.94 -3.76
N ALA A 381 -2.91 12.39 -2.92
CA ALA A 381 -2.82 12.64 -1.48
C ALA A 381 -4.04 12.14 -0.67
N ARG A 382 -4.92 11.33 -1.25
CA ARG A 382 -5.93 10.55 -0.53
C ARG A 382 -5.34 9.22 -0.05
N VAL A 383 -6.07 8.49 0.78
CA VAL A 383 -5.65 7.19 1.31
C VAL A 383 -6.65 6.12 0.94
N LEU A 384 -6.21 5.09 0.22
CA LEU A 384 -6.99 3.88 -0.02
C LEU A 384 -7.08 3.07 1.28
N THR A 385 -8.27 2.57 1.62
CA THR A 385 -8.47 1.49 2.61
C THR A 385 -9.30 0.40 1.95
N ALA A 386 -8.80 -0.82 1.92
CA ALA A 386 -9.42 -1.89 1.15
C ALA A 386 -9.25 -3.25 1.81
N GLY A 387 -10.08 -4.19 1.39
CA GLY A 387 -9.96 -5.59 1.76
C GLY A 387 -10.38 -5.92 3.19
N GLY A 388 -9.91 -7.06 3.66
CA GLY A 388 -10.23 -7.74 4.91
C GLY A 388 -10.98 -9.05 4.66
N GLY A 389 -10.47 -10.15 5.20
CA GLY A 389 -11.02 -11.51 4.99
C GLY A 389 -9.95 -12.51 4.54
N ALA A 390 -10.36 -13.66 4.05
CA ALA A 390 -9.52 -14.73 3.49
C ALA A 390 -8.44 -15.32 4.46
N PRO A 391 -8.72 -15.80 5.68
CA PRO A 391 -10.01 -15.84 6.34
C PRO A 391 -10.30 -14.60 7.18
N GLY A 392 -11.53 -14.47 7.61
CA GLY A 392 -11.93 -13.42 8.55
C GLY A 392 -13.41 -13.49 8.86
N PRO A 393 -13.89 -12.66 9.82
CA PRO A 393 -15.31 -12.57 10.13
C PRO A 393 -16.14 -11.95 9.00
N VAL A 394 -15.48 -11.39 7.98
CA VAL A 394 -16.08 -10.79 6.78
C VAL A 394 -15.24 -11.10 5.56
N ILE A 395 -15.87 -11.04 4.38
CA ILE A 395 -15.23 -11.07 3.07
C ILE A 395 -15.47 -9.70 2.44
N ASN A 396 -14.43 -8.85 2.41
CA ASN A 396 -14.53 -7.48 1.94
C ASN A 396 -13.95 -7.32 0.53
N LEU A 397 -14.72 -7.70 -0.48
CA LEU A 397 -14.47 -7.35 -1.89
C LEU A 397 -14.86 -5.89 -2.13
N ASN A 398 -14.29 -4.98 -1.35
CA ASN A 398 -14.63 -3.56 -1.38
C ASN A 398 -13.50 -2.68 -0.83
N ALA A 399 -13.59 -1.40 -1.19
CA ALA A 399 -12.70 -0.36 -0.71
C ALA A 399 -13.46 0.92 -0.32
N GLU A 400 -12.79 1.77 0.43
CA GLU A 400 -13.18 3.15 0.72
C GLU A 400 -11.93 4.03 0.54
N VAL A 401 -12.09 5.21 -0.07
CA VAL A 401 -10.99 6.16 -0.21
C VAL A 401 -11.20 7.28 0.81
N TYR A 402 -10.25 7.42 1.71
CA TYR A 402 -10.24 8.49 2.71
C TYR A 402 -9.63 9.76 2.11
N THR A 403 -10.36 10.87 2.22
CA THR A 403 -9.92 12.23 1.86
C THR A 403 -9.48 12.94 3.12
N PRO A 404 -8.15 13.19 3.28
CA PRO A 404 -7.61 13.79 4.50
C PRO A 404 -8.04 15.25 4.72
N PRO A 405 -7.96 15.76 5.97
CA PRO A 405 -8.35 17.12 6.34
C PRO A 405 -7.71 18.22 5.49
N TYR A 406 -6.45 18.06 5.10
CA TYR A 406 -5.70 19.06 4.32
C TYR A 406 -6.25 19.28 2.90
N LEU A 407 -7.18 18.44 2.42
CA LEU A 407 -7.84 18.61 1.12
C LEU A 407 -9.12 19.44 1.20
N TYR A 408 -9.56 19.83 2.39
CA TYR A 408 -10.78 20.61 2.59
C TYR A 408 -10.49 22.07 2.92
N LYS A 409 -11.41 22.95 2.53
CA LYS A 409 -11.40 24.35 2.96
C LYS A 409 -11.62 24.44 4.46
N GLN A 410 -10.92 25.37 5.12
CA GLN A 410 -11.03 25.60 6.57
C GLN A 410 -12.17 26.60 6.90
N ASP A 411 -13.30 26.47 6.23
CA ASP A 411 -14.43 27.39 6.28
C ASP A 411 -15.75 26.73 6.69
N TRP A 412 -15.68 25.50 7.24
CA TRP A 412 -16.84 24.70 7.67
C TRP A 412 -17.80 24.32 6.53
N SER A 413 -17.44 24.56 5.28
CA SER A 413 -18.29 24.23 4.13
C SER A 413 -18.31 22.75 3.77
N GLY A 414 -17.33 21.96 4.22
CA GLY A 414 -17.12 20.58 3.79
C GLY A 414 -16.71 20.47 2.31
N THR A 415 -16.33 21.59 1.66
CA THR A 415 -15.90 21.57 0.26
C THR A 415 -14.40 21.39 0.13
N LEU A 416 -13.97 20.76 -0.98
CA LEU A 416 -12.56 20.59 -1.27
C LEU A 416 -11.90 21.95 -1.56
N ALA A 417 -10.69 22.12 -1.07
CA ALA A 417 -9.87 23.29 -1.31
C ALA A 417 -9.25 23.26 -2.72
N ALA A 418 -9.01 24.43 -3.28
CA ALA A 418 -8.23 24.55 -4.51
C ALA A 418 -6.79 24.08 -4.28
N ARG A 419 -6.31 23.22 -5.14
CA ARG A 419 -4.99 22.61 -5.04
C ARG A 419 -3.97 23.32 -5.93
N PRO A 420 -2.71 23.44 -5.50
CA PRO A 420 -1.63 23.74 -6.42
C PRO A 420 -1.40 22.53 -7.34
N SER A 421 -0.73 22.73 -8.45
CA SER A 421 -0.26 21.66 -9.33
C SER A 421 1.22 21.83 -9.64
N ILE A 422 1.92 20.72 -9.78
CA ILE A 422 3.31 20.67 -10.31
C ILE A 422 3.18 20.58 -11.84
N THR A 423 3.53 21.67 -12.53
CA THR A 423 3.48 21.75 -13.99
C THR A 423 4.71 21.13 -14.64
N SER A 424 5.86 21.19 -13.96
CA SER A 424 7.10 20.57 -14.41
C SER A 424 7.94 20.10 -13.22
N ALA A 425 8.53 18.91 -13.33
CA ALA A 425 9.59 18.37 -12.48
C ALA A 425 10.35 17.29 -13.26
N PRO A 426 11.65 17.07 -12.99
CA PRO A 426 12.40 15.95 -13.58
C PRO A 426 11.80 14.60 -13.19
N ALA A 427 11.87 13.62 -14.09
CA ALA A 427 11.45 12.23 -13.80
C ALA A 427 12.45 11.49 -12.90
N THR A 428 13.70 11.95 -12.84
CA THR A 428 14.80 11.36 -12.05
C THR A 428 15.57 12.44 -11.31
N ALA A 429 16.16 12.07 -10.18
CA ALA A 429 17.05 12.92 -9.40
C ALA A 429 18.11 12.08 -8.69
N THR A 430 19.18 12.71 -8.23
CA THR A 430 20.22 12.10 -7.39
C THR A 430 20.27 12.76 -6.01
N TRP A 431 20.91 12.11 -5.04
CA TRP A 431 21.03 12.63 -3.68
C TRP A 431 21.81 13.94 -3.65
N GLY A 432 21.34 14.87 -2.80
CA GLY A 432 21.93 16.20 -2.65
C GLY A 432 21.74 17.13 -3.85
N GLN A 433 21.20 16.64 -4.97
CA GLN A 433 20.93 17.46 -6.16
C GLN A 433 19.84 18.48 -5.87
N ALA A 434 20.01 19.69 -6.36
CA ALA A 434 18.95 20.68 -6.47
C ALA A 434 18.24 20.51 -7.82
N ILE A 435 16.93 20.26 -7.82
CA ILE A 435 16.13 20.03 -9.03
C ILE A 435 15.16 21.20 -9.27
N PRO A 436 14.94 21.60 -10.55
CA PRO A 436 13.94 22.59 -10.88
C PRO A 436 12.53 21.96 -10.80
N VAL A 437 11.63 22.62 -10.08
CA VAL A 437 10.22 22.28 -10.01
C VAL A 437 9.39 23.53 -10.28
N VAL A 438 8.41 23.43 -11.16
CA VAL A 438 7.52 24.55 -11.48
C VAL A 438 6.11 24.22 -10.97
N ALA A 439 5.56 25.13 -10.16
CA ALA A 439 4.18 25.06 -9.69
C ALA A 439 3.30 26.03 -10.51
N ASN A 440 1.98 25.80 -10.55
CA ASN A 440 1.04 26.71 -11.21
C ASN A 440 0.72 27.96 -10.37
N VAL A 441 1.20 28.02 -9.13
CA VAL A 441 0.99 29.13 -8.19
C VAL A 441 2.30 29.54 -7.54
N SER A 442 2.42 30.80 -7.15
CA SER A 442 3.48 31.29 -6.25
C SER A 442 3.10 31.03 -4.78
N GLY A 443 4.03 31.24 -3.85
CA GLY A 443 3.75 31.13 -2.41
C GLY A 443 3.62 29.68 -1.95
N ILE A 444 4.38 28.76 -2.55
CA ILE A 444 4.52 27.40 -2.02
C ILE A 444 5.09 27.48 -0.60
N SER A 445 4.44 26.82 0.36
CA SER A 445 4.78 26.86 1.78
C SER A 445 5.60 25.65 2.24
N LYS A 446 5.50 24.53 1.52
CA LYS A 446 6.21 23.29 1.85
C LYS A 446 6.38 22.41 0.62
N VAL A 447 7.49 21.68 0.57
CA VAL A 447 7.75 20.61 -0.41
C VAL A 447 8.02 19.33 0.36
N THR A 448 7.38 18.23 -0.03
CA THR A 448 7.57 16.93 0.62
C THR A 448 7.83 15.83 -0.38
N LEU A 449 8.52 14.80 0.09
CA LEU A 449 8.86 13.61 -0.66
C LEU A 449 8.41 12.39 0.15
N VAL A 450 7.56 11.55 -0.43
CA VAL A 450 7.05 10.34 0.22
C VAL A 450 7.35 9.14 -0.67
N LYS A 451 8.07 8.13 -0.15
CA LYS A 451 8.36 6.93 -0.93
C LYS A 451 7.06 6.19 -1.25
N THR A 452 6.95 5.62 -2.46
CA THR A 452 5.79 4.80 -2.85
C THR A 452 5.63 3.63 -1.89
N GLY A 453 4.38 3.37 -1.47
CA GLY A 453 4.09 2.33 -0.49
C GLY A 453 3.96 0.95 -1.12
N SER A 454 4.27 -0.06 -0.30
CA SER A 454 4.08 -1.48 -0.59
C SER A 454 3.53 -2.16 0.66
N ALA A 455 2.20 -2.27 0.74
CA ALA A 455 1.51 -2.60 1.98
C ALA A 455 0.89 -3.99 1.97
N THR A 456 0.97 -4.67 3.10
CA THR A 456 0.30 -5.93 3.40
C THR A 456 0.29 -6.15 4.92
N HIS A 457 -0.67 -6.89 5.47
CA HIS A 457 -0.65 -7.43 6.85
C HIS A 457 -0.16 -6.42 7.91
N THR A 458 -0.68 -5.22 7.93
CA THR A 458 -0.31 -4.13 8.87
C THR A 458 1.08 -3.51 8.67
N VAL A 459 1.80 -3.90 7.64
CA VAL A 459 3.11 -3.31 7.27
C VAL A 459 3.03 -2.55 5.96
N ASP A 460 3.79 -1.48 5.86
CA ASP A 460 4.25 -0.91 4.60
C ASP A 460 5.78 -1.02 4.61
N PHE A 461 6.33 -1.79 3.68
CA PHE A 461 7.72 -2.21 3.72
C PHE A 461 8.71 -1.07 3.48
N ASP A 462 8.31 -0.04 2.76
CA ASP A 462 9.28 0.92 2.23
C ASP A 462 8.86 2.39 2.39
N GLN A 463 7.63 2.67 2.84
CA GLN A 463 7.12 4.03 2.96
C GLN A 463 7.94 4.84 3.98
N ARG A 464 8.28 6.09 3.59
CA ARG A 464 8.90 7.11 4.45
C ARG A 464 8.60 8.50 3.92
N PHE A 465 8.62 9.48 4.79
CA PHE A 465 8.30 10.86 4.50
C PHE A 465 9.47 11.78 4.81
N MET A 466 9.72 12.77 3.95
CA MET A 466 10.72 13.81 4.14
C MET A 466 10.16 15.17 3.74
N THR A 467 10.44 16.19 4.53
CA THR A 467 10.30 17.58 4.12
C THR A 467 11.59 17.99 3.41
N LEU A 468 11.47 18.64 2.24
CA LEU A 468 12.61 19.07 1.44
C LEU A 468 12.85 20.58 1.59
N ASN A 469 14.12 20.97 1.62
CA ASN A 469 14.52 22.36 1.49
C ASN A 469 14.36 22.82 0.04
N TYR A 470 13.97 24.07 -0.13
CA TYR A 470 13.85 24.69 -1.46
C TYR A 470 14.06 26.20 -1.38
N THR A 471 14.42 26.79 -2.52
CA THR A 471 14.31 28.23 -2.77
C THR A 471 13.24 28.46 -3.82
N ALA A 472 12.56 29.62 -3.76
CA ALA A 472 11.48 29.94 -4.67
C ALA A 472 11.66 31.33 -5.30
N SER A 473 11.35 31.43 -6.60
CA SER A 473 11.21 32.70 -7.34
C SER A 473 9.91 32.63 -8.15
N GLY A 474 8.85 33.24 -7.61
CA GLY A 474 7.49 33.12 -8.16
C GLY A 474 7.00 31.67 -8.15
N GLN A 475 6.75 31.10 -9.32
CA GLN A 475 6.29 29.73 -9.52
C GLN A 475 7.44 28.71 -9.64
N ASN A 476 8.67 29.19 -9.79
CA ASN A 476 9.86 28.34 -9.95
C ASN A 476 10.47 28.02 -8.59
N LEU A 477 10.65 26.72 -8.33
CA LEU A 477 11.29 26.20 -7.13
C LEU A 477 12.61 25.52 -7.52
N ASN A 478 13.62 25.67 -6.69
CA ASN A 478 14.84 24.86 -6.73
C ASN A 478 14.86 23.98 -5.47
N VAL A 479 14.50 22.70 -5.62
CA VAL A 479 14.23 21.77 -4.53
C VAL A 479 15.44 20.89 -4.29
N THR A 480 15.98 20.88 -3.07
CA THR A 480 17.13 20.06 -2.70
C THR A 480 16.69 18.66 -2.31
N MET A 481 17.19 17.64 -3.02
CA MET A 481 16.92 16.23 -2.76
C MET A 481 17.58 15.76 -1.45
N PRO A 482 17.11 14.66 -0.84
CA PRO A 482 17.71 14.10 0.37
C PRO A 482 19.22 13.87 0.23
N ALA A 483 19.96 14.00 1.33
CA ALA A 483 21.42 14.04 1.30
C ALA A 483 22.10 12.72 0.91
N SER A 484 21.46 11.58 1.15
CA SER A 484 22.06 10.26 0.92
C SER A 484 21.05 9.14 0.78
N ALA A 485 21.49 8.01 0.23
CA ALA A 485 20.74 6.77 0.13
C ALA A 485 20.37 6.18 1.50
N ASN A 486 21.13 6.43 2.56
CA ASN A 486 20.81 5.98 3.91
C ASN A 486 19.52 6.64 4.43
N VAL A 487 19.29 7.89 4.07
CA VAL A 487 18.10 8.66 4.43
C VAL A 487 16.95 8.36 3.49
N ALA A 488 17.23 8.28 2.21
CA ALA A 488 16.29 8.01 1.12
C ALA A 488 16.84 6.92 0.20
N PRO A 489 16.59 5.62 0.50
CA PRO A 489 16.99 4.53 -0.38
C PRO A 489 16.53 4.75 -1.82
N PRO A 490 17.28 4.28 -2.83
CA PRO A 490 16.91 4.48 -4.21
C PRO A 490 15.50 3.89 -4.50
N GLY A 491 14.83 4.46 -5.48
CA GLY A 491 13.48 4.04 -5.88
C GLY A 491 12.56 5.20 -6.20
N TYR A 492 11.26 4.98 -6.12
CA TYR A 492 10.24 5.89 -6.58
C TYR A 492 9.59 6.66 -5.42
N TYR A 493 9.40 7.96 -5.62
CA TYR A 493 8.91 8.88 -4.60
C TYR A 493 7.84 9.80 -5.16
N MET A 494 6.82 10.06 -4.39
CA MET A 494 5.79 11.07 -4.62
C MET A 494 6.31 12.43 -4.14
N LEU A 495 6.53 13.35 -5.05
CA LEU A 495 6.87 14.75 -4.77
C LEU A 495 5.60 15.57 -4.69
N PHE A 496 5.36 16.24 -3.57
CA PHE A 496 4.23 17.15 -3.37
C PHE A 496 4.72 18.57 -3.11
N VAL A 497 3.99 19.56 -3.61
CA VAL A 497 4.11 20.96 -3.20
C VAL A 497 2.83 21.39 -2.50
N PHE A 498 2.95 22.22 -1.47
CA PHE A 498 1.81 22.71 -0.69
C PHE A 498 1.67 24.22 -0.91
N ASN A 499 0.45 24.69 -1.11
CA ASN A 499 0.17 26.13 -1.12
C ASN A 499 0.20 26.71 0.30
N SER A 500 0.00 28.03 0.44
CA SER A 500 -0.01 28.74 1.73
C SER A 500 -1.12 28.29 2.68
N ALA A 501 -2.21 27.70 2.16
CA ALA A 501 -3.29 27.12 2.96
C ALA A 501 -2.99 25.68 3.44
N GLY A 502 -1.83 25.13 3.11
CA GLY A 502 -1.42 23.78 3.49
C GLY A 502 -2.08 22.68 2.65
N VAL A 503 -2.58 22.99 1.48
CA VAL A 503 -3.20 22.03 0.56
C VAL A 503 -2.15 21.46 -0.38
N PRO A 504 -1.98 20.11 -0.46
CA PRO A 504 -0.98 19.50 -1.34
C PRO A 504 -1.44 19.47 -2.82
N SER A 505 -0.47 19.47 -3.72
CA SER A 505 -0.67 19.12 -5.13
C SER A 505 -1.06 17.64 -5.29
N VAL A 506 -1.46 17.23 -6.48
CA VAL A 506 -1.23 15.85 -6.93
C VAL A 506 0.29 15.66 -7.04
N ALA A 507 0.78 14.49 -6.68
CA ALA A 507 2.20 14.18 -6.71
C ALA A 507 2.73 14.08 -8.15
N LYS A 508 4.00 14.44 -8.31
CA LYS A 508 4.83 13.89 -9.39
C LYS A 508 5.64 12.73 -8.82
N ILE A 509 5.56 11.57 -9.44
CA ILE A 509 6.41 10.44 -9.08
C ILE A 509 7.75 10.64 -9.77
N ILE A 510 8.82 10.65 -8.97
CA ILE A 510 10.20 10.78 -9.42
C ILE A 510 11.02 9.58 -8.94
N ARG A 511 11.99 9.14 -9.74
CA ARG A 511 12.96 8.13 -9.32
C ARG A 511 14.18 8.81 -8.71
N LEU A 512 14.54 8.43 -7.50
CA LEU A 512 15.75 8.84 -6.81
C LEU A 512 16.80 7.73 -6.89
N GLY A 513 18.01 8.05 -7.40
CA GLY A 513 19.10 7.09 -7.55
C GLY A 513 19.71 7.03 -8.93
#